data_dedb1d4cb45d6eb42a0ace6881ce2013
#
_entry.id   dedb1d4cb45d6eb42a0ace6881ce2013
#
_cell.length_a   1.000
_cell.length_b   1.000
_cell.length_c   1.000
_cell.angle_alpha   90.00
_cell.angle_beta   90.00
_cell.angle_gamma   90.00
#
_symmetry.space_group_name_H-M   'P 1'
#
loop_
_entity.id
_entity.type
_entity.pdbx_description
1 polymer ?
#
loop_
_entity_poly.entity_id
_entity_poly.type
_entity_poly.pdbx_seq_one_letter_code
_entity_poly.pdbx_strand_id
1 'polypeptide(L)'
;MQELATTGMTIYQPMTGTTNDNVDGMLEKANRSESLGRHGGDIKGITDNLDYLADLGVTALWINPLLENNMPKQSYHGYAITDLYEIDPRFGTLEDYINLSSKMSEQGIKLIMDQVANHCGSDHWWMKDLPFEDWVNYQARFEAGEKPVFSNHKRTTNQDIYAAKIDAKEMTEGWFVDTMPDLNQDNPFMATYLIQNSIWWIETVQLGGIRQDTYPYPDKIFMSNWAGAIMKEYPNFSIVGEEWSYNPLLVGYWQDGAQNKDGYDSNLRSTMDFPMQKNIVEALKEEEKWNKGFVKIYEGLANDFHYPSPKDIMIFPDNHDMDRIHTQLNEDPVLTKMAMAYLLTLPRIPQLYYGTEILMENTTKPGDHGLIRTDFPGGWEGDQVNAFTEEGLNVEQKEMQHYLKTLLQFRKKSKAIHEGKTIHFSPKNGVYLMFRVLNEEVVVLILNKNADPVELNLSRFKEMTLEDRKLTSLFDGETIIWKDSITLSKRGALILTTNE
;
A
#
# COMPACT_ATOMS: atom_id res chain seq x y z
N MET A 1 7.89 -2.14 -24.36
CA MET A 1 7.40 -1.93 -22.97
C MET A 1 7.05 -0.44 -22.84
N GLN A 2 5.80 -0.13 -22.60
CA GLN A 2 5.41 1.27 -22.34
C GLN A 2 6.04 1.71 -21.01
N GLU A 3 6.58 2.94 -20.99
CA GLU A 3 7.12 3.57 -19.80
C GLU A 3 6.10 3.48 -18.64
N LEU A 4 6.47 2.76 -17.60
CA LEU A 4 5.81 2.84 -16.30
C LEU A 4 6.27 4.11 -15.63
N ALA A 5 5.64 5.23 -15.99
CA ALA A 5 5.78 6.41 -15.15
C ALA A 5 5.14 6.08 -13.79
N THR A 6 5.90 6.16 -12.72
CA THR A 6 5.40 6.04 -11.33
C THR A 6 4.42 7.17 -10.99
N THR A 7 4.52 8.27 -11.71
CA THR A 7 3.57 9.38 -11.68
C THR A 7 2.22 8.95 -12.25
N GLY A 8 1.19 9.03 -11.45
CA GLY A 8 -0.19 8.70 -11.85
C GLY A 8 -0.69 7.32 -11.44
N MET A 9 0.19 6.45 -10.96
CA MET A 9 -0.24 5.13 -10.49
C MET A 9 -1.08 5.23 -9.22
N THR A 10 -2.18 4.51 -9.18
CA THR A 10 -2.96 4.22 -7.97
C THR A 10 -3.02 2.71 -7.81
N ILE A 11 -2.47 2.23 -6.71
CA ILE A 11 -2.42 0.82 -6.37
C ILE A 11 -3.69 0.46 -5.60
N TYR A 12 -4.37 -0.59 -6.04
CA TYR A 12 -5.45 -1.23 -5.30
C TYR A 12 -4.95 -2.58 -4.80
N GLN A 13 -5.17 -2.87 -3.53
CA GLN A 13 -4.77 -4.12 -2.90
C GLN A 13 -6.02 -4.93 -2.54
N PRO A 14 -6.46 -5.86 -3.38
CA PRO A 14 -7.45 -6.85 -3.00
C PRO A 14 -6.80 -7.92 -2.13
N MET A 15 -7.57 -8.52 -1.26
CA MET A 15 -7.23 -9.81 -0.70
C MET A 15 -7.74 -10.89 -1.66
N THR A 16 -6.85 -11.75 -2.06
CA THR A 16 -7.23 -13.07 -2.53
C THR A 16 -7.82 -13.80 -1.33
N GLY A 17 -9.04 -14.23 -1.46
CA GLY A 17 -9.78 -14.85 -0.36
C GLY A 17 -9.03 -15.99 0.29
N THR A 18 -9.41 -16.28 1.49
CA THR A 18 -8.69 -17.14 2.40
C THR A 18 -9.57 -18.35 2.72
N THR A 19 -9.12 -19.56 2.57
CA THR A 19 -9.84 -20.75 3.00
C THR A 19 -9.25 -21.32 4.28
N ASN A 20 -10.06 -22.09 5.01
CA ASN A 20 -9.53 -22.90 6.07
C ASN A 20 -8.45 -23.85 5.53
N ASP A 21 -7.35 -23.94 6.25
CA ASP A 21 -6.27 -24.87 5.97
C ASP A 21 -6.84 -26.28 5.87
N ASN A 22 -6.71 -26.94 4.74
CA ASN A 22 -7.10 -28.33 4.49
C ASN A 22 -8.61 -28.64 4.35
N VAL A 23 -9.44 -27.73 3.92
CA VAL A 23 -10.80 -28.12 3.53
C VAL A 23 -10.82 -28.46 2.04
N ASP A 24 -10.50 -29.70 1.73
CA ASP A 24 -10.74 -30.29 0.43
C ASP A 24 -12.20 -30.07 0.03
N GLY A 25 -12.44 -29.37 -1.10
CA GLY A 25 -13.77 -29.17 -1.67
C GLY A 25 -14.47 -27.85 -1.33
N MET A 26 -13.81 -26.86 -0.71
CA MET A 26 -14.36 -25.51 -0.50
C MET A 26 -13.81 -24.45 -1.46
N LEU A 27 -13.22 -24.84 -2.56
CA LEU A 27 -12.65 -23.91 -3.56
C LEU A 27 -13.67 -22.93 -4.12
N GLU A 28 -14.96 -23.30 -4.11
CA GLU A 28 -16.06 -22.53 -4.70
C GLU A 28 -17.06 -22.01 -3.65
N LYS A 29 -16.68 -21.90 -2.37
CA LYS A 29 -17.61 -21.49 -1.30
C LYS A 29 -16.94 -20.56 -0.29
N ALA A 30 -17.60 -19.44 -0.01
CA ALA A 30 -17.21 -18.55 1.09
C ALA A 30 -17.36 -19.24 2.45
N ASN A 31 -16.30 -19.26 3.26
CA ASN A 31 -16.36 -19.70 4.65
C ASN A 31 -16.20 -18.51 5.60
N ARG A 32 -17.26 -17.74 5.79
CA ARG A 32 -17.25 -16.51 6.60
C ARG A 32 -17.27 -16.76 8.11
N SER A 33 -17.38 -18.01 8.55
CA SER A 33 -17.35 -18.36 9.97
C SER A 33 -15.94 -18.41 10.56
N GLU A 34 -14.92 -18.56 9.69
CA GLU A 34 -13.52 -18.70 10.07
C GLU A 34 -12.72 -17.46 9.68
N SER A 35 -12.64 -16.49 10.56
CA SER A 35 -11.97 -15.20 10.26
C SER A 35 -10.50 -15.35 9.87
N LEU A 36 -9.80 -16.37 10.35
CA LEU A 36 -8.41 -16.70 10.01
C LEU A 36 -8.31 -17.86 9.01
N GLY A 37 -9.40 -18.19 8.33
CA GLY A 37 -9.44 -19.19 7.28
C GLY A 37 -9.33 -18.58 5.89
N ARG A 38 -9.31 -19.40 4.85
CA ARG A 38 -9.48 -19.00 3.46
C ARG A 38 -10.97 -18.99 3.11
N HIS A 39 -11.41 -18.07 2.27
CA HIS A 39 -12.83 -17.88 1.95
C HIS A 39 -13.19 -18.23 0.51
N GLY A 40 -12.22 -18.63 -0.31
CA GLY A 40 -12.45 -19.15 -1.65
C GLY A 40 -12.40 -18.11 -2.78
N GLY A 41 -12.02 -16.87 -2.54
CA GLY A 41 -11.74 -15.90 -3.61
C GLY A 41 -10.50 -16.33 -4.42
N ASP A 42 -10.52 -16.06 -5.73
CA ASP A 42 -9.51 -16.56 -6.66
C ASP A 42 -9.14 -15.55 -7.76
N ILE A 43 -8.17 -15.95 -8.60
CA ILE A 43 -7.70 -15.15 -9.75
C ILE A 43 -8.83 -14.90 -10.75
N LYS A 44 -9.71 -15.89 -10.93
CA LYS A 44 -10.84 -15.78 -11.85
C LYS A 44 -11.85 -14.74 -11.37
N GLY A 45 -12.16 -14.71 -10.08
CA GLY A 45 -13.06 -13.71 -9.48
C GLY A 45 -12.56 -12.29 -9.69
N ILE A 46 -11.23 -12.06 -9.54
CA ILE A 46 -10.62 -10.76 -9.87
C ILE A 46 -10.77 -10.47 -11.37
N THR A 47 -10.47 -11.45 -12.22
CA THR A 47 -10.53 -11.30 -13.69
C THR A 47 -11.93 -10.93 -14.17
N ASP A 48 -12.96 -11.51 -13.58
CA ASP A 48 -14.35 -11.27 -13.94
C ASP A 48 -14.87 -9.89 -13.48
N ASN A 49 -14.18 -9.23 -12.55
CA ASN A 49 -14.55 -7.93 -11.99
C ASN A 49 -13.58 -6.78 -12.35
N LEU A 50 -12.75 -6.95 -13.38
CA LEU A 50 -11.81 -5.91 -13.82
C LEU A 50 -12.48 -4.61 -14.26
N ASP A 51 -13.69 -4.69 -14.85
CA ASP A 51 -14.45 -3.52 -15.27
C ASP A 51 -14.81 -2.62 -14.08
N TYR A 52 -15.15 -3.20 -12.93
CA TYR A 52 -15.37 -2.46 -11.69
C TYR A 52 -14.12 -1.68 -11.26
N LEU A 53 -12.95 -2.31 -11.28
CA LEU A 53 -11.69 -1.68 -10.91
C LEU A 53 -11.30 -0.56 -11.88
N ALA A 54 -11.47 -0.77 -13.17
CA ALA A 54 -11.21 0.24 -14.21
C ALA A 54 -12.15 1.44 -14.05
N ASP A 55 -13.44 1.18 -13.81
CA ASP A 55 -14.48 2.20 -13.61
C ASP A 55 -14.25 2.99 -12.30
N LEU A 56 -13.77 2.33 -11.24
CA LEU A 56 -13.36 3.00 -10.01
C LEU A 56 -12.17 3.95 -10.25
N GLY A 57 -11.33 3.69 -11.25
CA GLY A 57 -10.16 4.52 -11.59
C GLY A 57 -8.82 3.92 -11.16
N VAL A 58 -8.80 2.64 -10.84
CA VAL A 58 -7.59 1.88 -10.50
C VAL A 58 -6.65 1.81 -11.72
N THR A 59 -5.35 1.94 -11.50
CA THR A 59 -4.32 1.86 -12.55
C THR A 59 -3.25 0.80 -12.28
N ALA A 60 -3.25 0.24 -11.08
CA ALA A 60 -2.42 -0.91 -10.72
C ALA A 60 -3.12 -1.74 -9.65
N LEU A 61 -2.91 -3.03 -9.68
CA LEU A 61 -3.47 -4.00 -8.73
C LEU A 61 -2.31 -4.74 -8.05
N TRP A 62 -2.19 -4.59 -6.75
CA TRP A 62 -1.29 -5.36 -5.91
C TRP A 62 -2.08 -6.47 -5.23
N ILE A 63 -1.77 -7.71 -5.56
CA ILE A 63 -2.39 -8.90 -4.97
C ILE A 63 -1.43 -9.49 -3.94
N ASN A 64 -1.93 -9.82 -2.73
CA ASN A 64 -1.17 -10.54 -1.71
C ASN A 64 -0.61 -11.84 -2.29
N PRO A 65 0.40 -12.49 -1.67
CA PRO A 65 1.09 -13.61 -2.29
C PRO A 65 0.14 -14.68 -2.82
N LEU A 66 0.25 -14.97 -4.13
CA LEU A 66 -0.50 -16.02 -4.83
C LEU A 66 0.29 -17.32 -4.93
N LEU A 67 1.55 -17.33 -4.53
CA LEU A 67 2.40 -18.50 -4.57
C LEU A 67 1.91 -19.56 -3.60
N GLU A 68 2.27 -20.82 -3.92
CA GLU A 68 1.84 -21.95 -3.10
C GLU A 68 2.17 -21.73 -1.63
N ASN A 69 1.17 -21.86 -0.78
CA ASN A 69 1.31 -21.81 0.66
C ASN A 69 0.60 -23.01 1.27
N ASN A 70 1.20 -24.18 1.11
CA ASN A 70 0.66 -25.45 1.57
C ASN A 70 1.03 -25.76 3.04
N MET A 71 0.98 -24.74 3.88
CA MET A 71 1.19 -24.88 5.31
C MET A 71 -0.02 -25.53 5.98
N PRO A 72 0.19 -26.40 6.99
CA PRO A 72 -0.91 -27.11 7.68
C PRO A 72 -1.79 -26.20 8.53
N LYS A 73 -1.30 -24.99 8.85
CA LYS A 73 -2.01 -23.96 9.62
C LYS A 73 -1.62 -22.57 9.14
N GLN A 74 -2.55 -21.63 9.28
CA GLN A 74 -2.32 -20.20 8.99
C GLN A 74 -1.87 -19.91 7.55
N SER A 75 -2.25 -20.75 6.58
CA SER A 75 -1.92 -20.52 5.18
C SER A 75 -2.69 -19.33 4.55
N TYR A 76 -3.70 -18.81 5.25
CA TYR A 76 -4.58 -17.75 4.79
C TYR A 76 -3.87 -16.46 4.40
N HIS A 77 -2.74 -16.15 5.02
CA HIS A 77 -2.03 -14.88 4.76
C HIS A 77 -1.14 -14.92 3.51
N GLY A 78 -0.75 -16.12 3.02
CA GLY A 78 0.06 -16.27 1.81
C GLY A 78 1.57 -16.15 1.99
N TYR A 79 2.09 -15.65 3.11
CA TYR A 79 3.51 -15.30 3.27
C TYR A 79 4.44 -16.47 3.64
N ALA A 80 3.92 -17.62 4.10
CA ALA A 80 4.73 -18.81 4.36
C ALA A 80 4.81 -19.69 3.10
N ILE A 81 5.47 -19.20 2.07
CA ILE A 81 5.50 -19.78 0.72
C ILE A 81 6.18 -21.16 0.75
N THR A 82 5.53 -22.17 0.15
CA THR A 82 6.05 -23.55 0.05
C THR A 82 6.60 -23.92 -1.32
N ASP A 83 6.31 -23.13 -2.35
CA ASP A 83 6.98 -23.16 -3.64
C ASP A 83 7.03 -21.76 -4.27
N LEU A 84 8.23 -21.31 -4.65
CA LEU A 84 8.45 -19.96 -5.19
C LEU A 84 8.16 -19.83 -6.70
N TYR A 85 7.83 -20.94 -7.38
CA TYR A 85 7.54 -20.98 -8.82
C TYR A 85 6.12 -21.46 -9.14
N GLU A 86 5.35 -21.93 -8.15
CA GLU A 86 4.01 -22.44 -8.34
C GLU A 86 2.95 -21.46 -7.78
N ILE A 87 1.88 -21.29 -8.52
CA ILE A 87 0.67 -20.61 -8.03
C ILE A 87 -0.07 -21.58 -7.10
N ASP A 88 -0.54 -21.09 -5.98
CA ASP A 88 -1.39 -21.89 -5.08
C ASP A 88 -2.63 -22.38 -5.85
N PRO A 89 -2.83 -23.70 -5.98
CA PRO A 89 -3.92 -24.24 -6.80
C PRO A 89 -5.32 -23.86 -6.31
N ARG A 90 -5.41 -23.32 -5.10
CA ARG A 90 -6.67 -22.80 -4.53
C ARG A 90 -7.01 -21.40 -5.07
N PHE A 91 -6.06 -20.70 -5.70
CA PHE A 91 -6.27 -19.41 -6.35
C PHE A 91 -6.37 -19.52 -7.87
N GLY A 92 -5.92 -20.62 -8.45
CA GLY A 92 -5.91 -20.83 -9.89
C GLY A 92 -4.59 -21.42 -10.37
N THR A 93 -4.30 -21.23 -11.64
CA THR A 93 -3.11 -21.73 -12.33
C THR A 93 -2.20 -20.58 -12.79
N LEU A 94 -0.97 -20.92 -13.21
CA LEU A 94 -0.10 -19.95 -13.86
C LEU A 94 -0.74 -19.36 -15.12
N GLU A 95 -1.51 -20.15 -15.88
CA GLU A 95 -2.23 -19.67 -17.07
C GLU A 95 -3.30 -18.63 -16.69
N ASP A 96 -4.05 -18.86 -15.60
CA ASP A 96 -5.02 -17.89 -15.08
C ASP A 96 -4.35 -16.57 -14.67
N TYR A 97 -3.17 -16.65 -14.06
CA TYR A 97 -2.41 -15.47 -13.65
C TYR A 97 -1.87 -14.67 -14.84
N ILE A 98 -1.36 -15.36 -15.86
CA ILE A 98 -0.95 -14.75 -17.15
C ILE A 98 -2.15 -14.09 -17.83
N ASN A 99 -3.30 -14.78 -17.87
CA ASN A 99 -4.54 -14.26 -18.45
C ASN A 99 -5.04 -13.02 -17.70
N LEU A 100 -5.00 -13.03 -16.36
CA LEU A 100 -5.33 -11.86 -15.54
C LEU A 100 -4.46 -10.66 -15.92
N SER A 101 -3.13 -10.84 -15.95
CA SER A 101 -2.19 -9.78 -16.33
C SER A 101 -2.46 -9.21 -17.72
N SER A 102 -2.74 -10.09 -18.69
CA SER A 102 -3.08 -9.69 -20.07
C SER A 102 -4.35 -8.83 -20.10
N LYS A 103 -5.44 -9.29 -19.48
CA LYS A 103 -6.71 -8.55 -19.44
C LYS A 103 -6.61 -7.23 -18.67
N MET A 104 -5.83 -7.20 -17.59
CA MET A 104 -5.53 -5.96 -16.89
C MET A 104 -4.80 -4.96 -17.79
N SER A 105 -3.80 -5.44 -18.55
CA SER A 105 -3.05 -4.60 -19.49
C SER A 105 -3.94 -3.99 -20.58
N GLU A 106 -4.93 -4.74 -21.09
CA GLU A 106 -5.94 -4.24 -22.05
C GLU A 106 -6.75 -3.07 -21.49
N GLN A 107 -6.96 -3.03 -20.17
CA GLN A 107 -7.68 -1.96 -19.47
C GLN A 107 -6.74 -0.87 -18.92
N GLY A 108 -5.43 -0.96 -19.18
CA GLY A 108 -4.42 -0.01 -18.68
C GLY A 108 -4.13 -0.16 -17.18
N ILE A 109 -4.44 -1.32 -16.60
CA ILE A 109 -4.14 -1.65 -15.20
C ILE A 109 -2.86 -2.50 -15.16
N LYS A 110 -1.94 -2.19 -14.25
CA LYS A 110 -0.69 -2.92 -14.04
C LYS A 110 -0.84 -3.95 -12.92
N LEU A 111 -0.23 -5.12 -13.10
CA LEU A 111 -0.18 -6.15 -12.07
C LEU A 111 1.08 -5.98 -11.22
N ILE A 112 0.93 -5.94 -9.91
CA ILE A 112 2.00 -5.88 -8.92
C ILE A 112 1.98 -7.18 -8.13
N MET A 113 3.11 -7.89 -8.13
CA MET A 113 3.28 -9.10 -7.36
C MET A 113 3.77 -8.78 -5.95
N ASP A 114 3.20 -9.42 -4.93
CA ASP A 114 3.75 -9.45 -3.59
C ASP A 114 4.78 -10.57 -3.48
N GLN A 115 6.01 -10.24 -3.15
CA GLN A 115 7.14 -11.16 -3.13
C GLN A 115 7.80 -11.21 -1.76
N VAL A 116 8.24 -12.39 -1.36
CA VAL A 116 8.96 -12.65 -0.11
C VAL A 116 10.35 -13.15 -0.44
N ALA A 117 11.39 -12.43 -0.02
CA ALA A 117 12.79 -12.83 -0.21
C ALA A 117 13.50 -13.19 1.12
N ASN A 118 12.85 -12.92 2.26
CA ASN A 118 13.42 -13.15 3.57
C ASN A 118 13.35 -14.61 4.01
N HIS A 119 12.20 -15.25 3.85
CA HIS A 119 11.90 -16.55 4.42
C HIS A 119 11.05 -17.40 3.46
N CYS A 120 10.94 -18.69 3.74
CA CYS A 120 9.96 -19.58 3.14
C CYS A 120 9.04 -20.16 4.22
N GLY A 121 8.06 -20.97 3.84
CA GLY A 121 7.28 -21.77 4.79
C GLY A 121 8.07 -22.98 5.31
N SER A 122 7.84 -23.42 6.54
CA SER A 122 8.48 -24.61 7.11
C SER A 122 8.13 -25.91 6.39
N ASP A 123 7.04 -25.93 5.61
CA ASP A 123 6.68 -27.06 4.75
C ASP A 123 7.14 -26.89 3.31
N HIS A 124 7.94 -25.88 2.99
CA HIS A 124 8.60 -25.76 1.70
C HIS A 124 9.36 -27.07 1.41
N TRP A 125 9.28 -27.56 0.18
CA TRP A 125 9.90 -28.84 -0.18
C TRP A 125 11.42 -28.87 0.08
N TRP A 126 12.12 -27.74 0.07
CA TRP A 126 13.51 -27.61 0.50
C TRP A 126 13.74 -28.12 1.93
N MET A 127 12.81 -27.87 2.86
CA MET A 127 12.98 -28.24 4.26
C MET A 127 13.01 -29.77 4.47
N LYS A 128 12.65 -30.56 3.44
CA LYS A 128 12.78 -32.02 3.44
C LYS A 128 14.12 -32.50 2.88
N ASP A 129 14.75 -31.69 2.00
CA ASP A 129 16.03 -31.99 1.35
C ASP A 129 16.70 -30.67 0.97
N LEU A 130 17.44 -30.11 1.92
CA LEU A 130 18.11 -28.80 1.75
C LEU A 130 19.27 -28.91 0.76
N PRO A 131 19.35 -28.05 -0.26
CA PRO A 131 20.33 -28.12 -1.34
C PRO A 131 21.79 -27.99 -0.87
N PHE A 132 22.03 -27.25 0.22
CA PHE A 132 23.36 -26.97 0.79
C PHE A 132 23.28 -27.00 2.31
N GLU A 133 24.43 -27.10 3.01
CA GLU A 133 24.52 -27.09 4.47
C GLU A 133 24.24 -25.71 5.08
N ASP A 134 24.08 -24.67 4.25
CA ASP A 134 23.86 -23.26 4.63
C ASP A 134 22.75 -22.62 3.77
N TRP A 135 21.72 -23.38 3.39
CA TRP A 135 20.59 -22.89 2.57
C TRP A 135 19.64 -21.99 3.36
N VAL A 136 19.43 -22.32 4.62
CA VAL A 136 18.68 -21.51 5.57
C VAL A 136 19.56 -21.16 6.76
N ASN A 137 19.33 -20.00 7.35
CA ASN A 137 20.07 -19.60 8.54
C ASN A 137 19.73 -20.52 9.73
N TYR A 138 20.73 -20.82 10.57
CA TYR A 138 20.63 -21.78 11.68
C TYR A 138 20.23 -23.21 11.26
N GLN A 139 20.51 -23.61 10.03
CA GLN A 139 20.18 -24.94 9.47
C GLN A 139 20.65 -26.10 10.35
N ALA A 140 21.92 -26.07 10.80
CA ALA A 140 22.48 -27.14 11.64
C ALA A 140 21.69 -27.37 12.94
N ARG A 141 21.11 -26.33 13.52
CA ARG A 141 20.24 -26.46 14.71
C ARG A 141 18.92 -27.11 14.34
N PHE A 142 18.34 -26.69 13.24
CA PHE A 142 17.11 -27.29 12.72
C PHE A 142 17.29 -28.81 12.44
N GLU A 143 18.35 -29.19 11.74
CA GLU A 143 18.68 -30.60 11.45
C GLU A 143 18.95 -31.42 12.72
N ALA A 144 19.49 -30.79 13.77
CA ALA A 144 19.65 -31.41 15.07
C ALA A 144 18.35 -31.52 15.88
N GLY A 145 17.21 -31.01 15.36
CA GLY A 145 15.96 -30.96 16.08
C GLY A 145 15.92 -29.92 17.21
N GLU A 146 16.84 -28.97 17.18
CA GLU A 146 16.86 -27.85 18.11
C GLU A 146 16.02 -26.68 17.58
N LYS A 147 15.52 -25.83 18.48
CA LYS A 147 14.86 -24.59 18.07
C LYS A 147 15.86 -23.67 17.36
N PRO A 148 15.51 -23.10 16.21
CA PRO A 148 16.32 -22.08 15.56
C PRO A 148 16.39 -20.81 16.45
N VAL A 149 17.25 -19.89 16.08
CA VAL A 149 17.24 -18.52 16.63
C VAL A 149 16.19 -17.75 15.88
N PHE A 150 15.35 -17.00 16.59
CA PHE A 150 14.33 -16.16 15.98
C PHE A 150 14.81 -14.72 15.81
N SER A 151 14.28 -14.03 14.82
CA SER A 151 14.51 -12.62 14.66
C SER A 151 14.04 -11.85 15.91
N ASN A 152 14.85 -10.91 16.36
CA ASN A 152 14.46 -9.99 17.42
C ASN A 152 13.54 -8.86 16.91
N HIS A 153 13.29 -8.78 15.61
CA HIS A 153 12.45 -7.79 14.93
C HIS A 153 12.87 -6.32 15.18
N LYS A 154 14.14 -6.08 15.49
CA LYS A 154 14.69 -4.73 15.72
C LYS A 154 15.33 -4.17 14.44
N ARG A 155 14.51 -3.88 13.43
CA ARG A 155 14.93 -3.39 12.10
C ARG A 155 15.91 -2.22 12.16
N THR A 156 15.82 -1.38 13.19
CA THR A 156 16.74 -0.26 13.41
C THR A 156 18.21 -0.66 13.51
N THR A 157 18.52 -1.93 13.79
CA THR A 157 19.90 -2.43 13.81
C THR A 157 20.62 -2.28 12.47
N ASN A 158 19.87 -2.17 11.36
CA ASN A 158 20.42 -1.92 10.03
C ASN A 158 21.12 -0.56 9.90
N GLN A 159 20.65 0.45 10.63
CA GLN A 159 21.15 1.83 10.56
C GLN A 159 21.84 2.29 11.85
N ASP A 160 21.64 1.57 12.96
CA ASP A 160 22.14 1.95 14.27
C ASP A 160 23.64 1.65 14.39
N ILE A 161 24.45 2.71 14.42
CA ILE A 161 25.91 2.61 14.58
C ILE A 161 26.35 2.08 15.95
N TYR A 162 25.43 1.97 16.90
CA TYR A 162 25.69 1.46 18.25
C TYR A 162 25.10 0.06 18.46
N ALA A 163 24.44 -0.51 17.46
CA ALA A 163 23.84 -1.84 17.57
C ALA A 163 24.88 -2.89 17.95
N ALA A 164 24.54 -3.74 18.91
CA ALA A 164 25.35 -4.91 19.20
C ALA A 164 25.35 -5.84 17.99
N LYS A 165 26.50 -6.43 17.66
CA LYS A 165 26.62 -7.34 16.52
C LYS A 165 25.70 -8.55 16.62
N ILE A 166 25.46 -9.03 17.82
CA ILE A 166 24.53 -10.15 18.03
C ILE A 166 23.10 -9.74 17.72
N ASP A 167 22.67 -8.54 18.10
CA ASP A 167 21.32 -8.05 17.82
C ASP A 167 21.09 -7.82 16.32
N ALA A 168 22.11 -7.27 15.63
CA ALA A 168 22.06 -7.11 14.18
C ALA A 168 21.98 -8.47 13.46
N LYS A 169 22.79 -9.44 13.92
CA LYS A 169 22.78 -10.81 13.38
C LYS A 169 21.44 -11.51 13.63
N GLU A 170 20.89 -11.44 14.84
CA GLU A 170 19.58 -12.03 15.14
C GLU A 170 18.45 -11.37 14.35
N MET A 171 18.58 -10.08 14.02
CA MET A 171 17.61 -9.39 13.18
C MET A 171 17.57 -9.94 11.76
N THR A 172 18.73 -10.14 11.12
CA THR A 172 18.86 -10.46 9.70
C THR A 172 19.01 -11.95 9.39
N GLU A 173 19.42 -12.76 10.37
CA GLU A 173 19.59 -14.20 10.18
C GLU A 173 18.56 -15.02 10.99
N GLY A 174 17.86 -14.38 11.95
CA GLY A 174 16.86 -15.07 12.76
C GLY A 174 15.61 -15.42 11.97
N TRP A 175 15.09 -16.65 12.18
CA TRP A 175 13.82 -17.04 11.57
C TRP A 175 12.72 -16.05 11.95
N PHE A 176 11.91 -15.67 10.97
CA PHE A 176 10.88 -14.64 11.17
C PHE A 176 9.89 -15.05 12.27
N VAL A 177 9.39 -16.27 12.18
CA VAL A 177 8.62 -17.00 13.21
C VAL A 177 8.91 -18.51 13.07
N ASP A 178 8.36 -19.31 13.95
CA ASP A 178 8.55 -20.77 14.01
C ASP A 178 8.27 -21.50 12.67
N THR A 179 7.32 -21.00 11.91
CA THR A 179 6.88 -21.55 10.64
C THR A 179 7.47 -20.88 9.41
N MET A 180 8.40 -19.93 9.59
CA MET A 180 9.03 -19.16 8.52
C MET A 180 10.56 -19.16 8.63
N PRO A 181 11.21 -20.25 8.15
CA PRO A 181 12.66 -20.38 8.07
C PRO A 181 13.29 -19.26 7.28
N ASP A 182 14.31 -18.64 7.85
CA ASP A 182 15.06 -17.55 7.21
C ASP A 182 16.00 -18.09 6.13
N LEU A 183 15.90 -17.53 4.92
CA LEU A 183 16.74 -17.93 3.78
C LEU A 183 18.12 -17.28 3.92
N ASN A 184 19.18 -18.04 3.67
CA ASN A 184 20.54 -17.51 3.75
C ASN A 184 20.97 -16.86 2.43
N GLN A 185 20.79 -15.54 2.32
CA GLN A 185 21.17 -14.78 1.14
C GLN A 185 22.69 -14.59 0.98
N ASP A 186 23.49 -14.89 2.01
CA ASP A 186 24.97 -14.95 1.90
C ASP A 186 25.43 -16.15 1.07
N ASN A 187 24.58 -17.20 0.95
CA ASN A 187 24.83 -18.28 0.01
C ASN A 187 24.60 -17.78 -1.44
N PRO A 188 25.63 -17.80 -2.31
CA PRO A 188 25.55 -17.22 -3.65
C PRO A 188 24.54 -17.93 -4.56
N PHE A 189 24.24 -19.17 -4.28
CA PHE A 189 23.22 -19.93 -5.06
C PHE A 189 21.81 -19.51 -4.63
N MET A 190 21.57 -19.29 -3.33
CA MET A 190 20.31 -18.74 -2.83
C MET A 190 20.09 -17.33 -3.39
N ALA A 191 21.08 -16.46 -3.27
CA ALA A 191 21.02 -15.11 -3.82
C ALA A 191 20.69 -15.11 -5.32
N THR A 192 21.37 -15.96 -6.10
CA THR A 192 21.13 -16.10 -7.54
C THR A 192 19.71 -16.61 -7.81
N TYR A 193 19.28 -17.63 -7.06
CA TYR A 193 17.93 -18.21 -7.20
C TYR A 193 16.84 -17.16 -6.99
N LEU A 194 16.92 -16.35 -5.93
CA LEU A 194 15.93 -15.32 -5.61
C LEU A 194 15.89 -14.21 -6.69
N ILE A 195 17.05 -13.77 -7.19
CA ILE A 195 17.12 -12.78 -8.28
C ILE A 195 16.49 -13.37 -9.56
N GLN A 196 16.86 -14.59 -9.94
CA GLN A 196 16.31 -15.23 -11.13
C GLN A 196 14.81 -15.53 -11.02
N ASN A 197 14.33 -15.90 -9.83
CA ASN A 197 12.92 -16.08 -9.55
C ASN A 197 12.13 -14.78 -9.84
N SER A 198 12.61 -13.64 -9.35
CA SER A 198 11.96 -12.35 -9.60
C SER A 198 11.91 -12.01 -11.09
N ILE A 199 13.04 -12.19 -11.81
CA ILE A 199 13.11 -11.94 -13.26
C ILE A 199 12.17 -12.89 -14.02
N TRP A 200 12.11 -14.15 -13.62
CA TRP A 200 11.25 -15.15 -14.25
C TRP A 200 9.76 -14.76 -14.11
N TRP A 201 9.34 -14.30 -12.92
CA TRP A 201 7.97 -13.83 -12.70
C TRP A 201 7.66 -12.56 -13.53
N ILE A 202 8.59 -11.61 -13.59
CA ILE A 202 8.46 -10.40 -14.42
C ILE A 202 8.21 -10.76 -15.88
N GLU A 203 9.03 -11.65 -16.43
CA GLU A 203 8.95 -12.04 -17.85
C GLU A 203 7.72 -12.93 -18.14
N THR A 204 7.46 -13.92 -17.27
CA THR A 204 6.39 -14.89 -17.49
C THR A 204 5.01 -14.27 -17.42
N VAL A 205 4.78 -13.39 -16.43
CA VAL A 205 3.46 -12.81 -16.15
C VAL A 205 3.34 -11.38 -16.67
N GLN A 206 4.44 -10.78 -17.17
CA GLN A 206 4.46 -9.38 -17.60
C GLN A 206 4.11 -8.41 -16.46
N LEU A 207 4.74 -8.58 -15.31
CA LEU A 207 4.48 -7.77 -14.13
C LEU A 207 4.75 -6.28 -14.37
N GLY A 208 3.94 -5.44 -13.79
CA GLY A 208 4.14 -3.99 -13.75
C GLY A 208 4.95 -3.50 -12.55
N GLY A 209 5.09 -4.32 -11.52
CA GLY A 209 5.84 -4.00 -10.32
C GLY A 209 5.95 -5.18 -9.34
N ILE A 210 6.75 -4.98 -8.30
CA ILE A 210 6.89 -5.87 -7.15
C ILE A 210 6.70 -5.06 -5.87
N ARG A 211 5.88 -5.58 -4.96
CA ARG A 211 5.93 -5.19 -3.55
C ARG A 211 6.78 -6.25 -2.83
N GLN A 212 7.90 -5.82 -2.26
CA GLN A 212 8.79 -6.69 -1.51
C GLN A 212 8.45 -6.64 -0.04
N ASP A 213 7.97 -7.76 0.45
CA ASP A 213 7.63 -7.99 1.85
C ASP A 213 8.86 -7.88 2.76
N THR A 214 8.66 -7.38 3.99
CA THR A 214 9.68 -7.36 5.04
C THR A 214 11.07 -6.90 4.56
N TYR A 215 11.15 -5.83 3.74
CA TYR A 215 12.34 -5.39 3.03
C TYR A 215 13.62 -5.27 3.88
N PRO A 216 13.57 -4.85 5.16
CA PRO A 216 14.77 -4.70 6.00
C PRO A 216 15.23 -5.99 6.70
N TYR A 217 14.55 -7.12 6.52
CA TYR A 217 14.89 -8.37 7.20
C TYR A 217 15.96 -9.18 6.49
N PRO A 218 15.95 -9.39 5.17
CA PRO A 218 17.04 -10.05 4.47
C PRO A 218 18.35 -9.28 4.60
N ASP A 219 19.47 -9.91 4.26
CA ASP A 219 20.75 -9.22 4.16
C ASP A 219 20.65 -7.98 3.26
N LYS A 220 21.03 -6.80 3.79
CA LYS A 220 20.84 -5.55 3.07
C LYS A 220 21.70 -5.43 1.80
N ILE A 221 22.87 -6.10 1.76
CA ILE A 221 23.73 -6.09 0.58
C ILE A 221 23.10 -6.97 -0.52
N PHE A 222 22.55 -8.12 -0.14
CA PHE A 222 21.74 -8.92 -1.06
C PHE A 222 20.57 -8.09 -1.60
N MET A 223 19.81 -7.37 -0.76
CA MET A 223 18.66 -6.58 -1.20
C MET A 223 19.05 -5.46 -2.17
N SER A 224 20.18 -4.80 -1.94
CA SER A 224 20.73 -3.84 -2.90
C SER A 224 21.09 -4.50 -4.24
N ASN A 225 21.72 -5.67 -4.22
CA ASN A 225 22.07 -6.42 -5.42
C ASN A 225 20.82 -6.92 -6.16
N TRP A 226 19.84 -7.42 -5.45
CA TRP A 226 18.57 -7.87 -5.98
C TRP A 226 17.81 -6.73 -6.69
N ALA A 227 17.59 -5.61 -5.99
CA ALA A 227 16.95 -4.44 -6.58
C ALA A 227 17.75 -3.90 -7.77
N GLY A 228 19.08 -3.79 -7.63
CA GLY A 228 19.98 -3.34 -8.69
C GLY A 228 19.96 -4.23 -9.92
N ALA A 229 19.87 -5.55 -9.76
CA ALA A 229 19.77 -6.49 -10.88
C ALA A 229 18.46 -6.28 -11.66
N ILE A 230 17.34 -6.16 -10.96
CA ILE A 230 16.02 -5.91 -11.57
C ILE A 230 15.98 -4.54 -12.25
N MET A 231 16.41 -3.48 -11.57
CA MET A 231 16.36 -2.11 -12.09
C MET A 231 17.32 -1.92 -13.28
N LYS A 232 18.42 -2.68 -13.36
CA LYS A 232 19.33 -2.67 -14.50
C LYS A 232 18.69 -3.29 -15.74
N GLU A 233 17.96 -4.39 -15.56
CA GLU A 233 17.27 -5.09 -16.66
C GLU A 233 16.01 -4.34 -17.09
N TYR A 234 15.27 -3.79 -16.12
CA TYR A 234 14.00 -3.08 -16.32
C TYR A 234 14.03 -1.67 -15.71
N PRO A 235 14.70 -0.68 -16.33
CA PRO A 235 14.92 0.65 -15.72
C PRO A 235 13.66 1.41 -15.33
N ASN A 236 12.52 1.08 -15.95
CA ASN A 236 11.22 1.71 -15.68
C ASN A 236 10.31 0.85 -14.79
N PHE A 237 10.82 -0.24 -14.24
CA PHE A 237 10.05 -1.11 -13.35
C PHE A 237 9.80 -0.46 -11.99
N SER A 238 8.74 -0.85 -11.31
CA SER A 238 8.39 -0.34 -9.98
C SER A 238 8.64 -1.40 -8.92
N ILE A 239 9.49 -1.08 -7.95
CA ILE A 239 9.68 -1.89 -6.74
C ILE A 239 9.34 -1.03 -5.55
N VAL A 240 8.44 -1.52 -4.68
CA VAL A 240 8.16 -0.93 -3.39
C VAL A 240 8.57 -1.89 -2.27
N GLY A 241 9.41 -1.43 -1.35
CA GLY A 241 9.85 -2.19 -0.19
C GLY A 241 9.09 -1.80 1.07
N GLU A 242 8.66 -2.81 1.83
CA GLU A 242 7.98 -2.56 3.08
C GLU A 242 8.99 -2.36 4.22
N GLU A 243 9.16 -1.11 4.64
CA GLU A 243 9.78 -0.75 5.93
C GLU A 243 8.72 -0.19 6.85
N TRP A 244 8.23 -1.01 7.77
CA TRP A 244 7.23 -0.58 8.74
C TRP A 244 7.85 0.27 9.84
N SER A 245 8.10 1.50 9.55
CA SER A 245 8.59 2.47 10.51
C SER A 245 7.79 3.76 10.48
N TYR A 246 7.47 4.28 11.65
CA TYR A 246 6.87 5.62 11.78
C TYR A 246 7.93 6.74 11.83
N ASN A 247 9.21 6.39 11.68
CA ASN A 247 10.29 7.36 11.60
C ASN A 247 10.68 7.60 10.13
N PRO A 248 10.48 8.82 9.59
CA PRO A 248 10.79 9.13 8.19
C PRO A 248 12.29 8.92 7.85
N LEU A 249 13.17 9.06 8.83
CA LEU A 249 14.62 8.83 8.61
C LEU A 249 14.92 7.36 8.26
N LEU A 250 14.20 6.41 8.87
CA LEU A 250 14.37 4.99 8.60
C LEU A 250 13.74 4.62 7.24
N VAL A 251 12.57 5.15 6.94
CA VAL A 251 11.92 4.92 5.63
C VAL A 251 12.77 5.48 4.49
N GLY A 252 13.28 6.70 4.64
CA GLY A 252 14.12 7.36 3.64
C GLY A 252 15.48 6.69 3.44
N TYR A 253 16.02 6.02 4.45
CA TYR A 253 17.29 5.27 4.35
C TYR A 253 17.29 4.23 3.24
N TRP A 254 16.14 3.59 3.00
CA TRP A 254 16.00 2.53 2.01
C TRP A 254 15.69 3.03 0.59
N GLN A 255 15.42 4.32 0.39
CA GLN A 255 15.13 4.81 -0.95
C GLN A 255 16.41 5.03 -1.76
N ASP A 256 16.39 4.61 -3.03
CA ASP A 256 17.48 4.85 -4.00
C ASP A 256 17.90 6.33 -4.02
N GLY A 257 19.20 6.58 -4.04
CA GLY A 257 19.79 7.91 -4.00
C GLY A 257 19.88 8.54 -2.59
N ALA A 258 19.50 7.82 -1.53
CA ALA A 258 19.66 8.29 -0.15
C ALA A 258 21.14 8.49 0.19
N GLN A 259 21.47 9.63 0.79
CA GLN A 259 22.84 9.96 1.19
C GLN A 259 23.14 9.35 2.58
N ASN A 260 23.22 8.04 2.64
CA ASN A 260 23.45 7.29 3.86
C ASN A 260 24.90 7.40 4.35
N LYS A 261 25.10 7.60 5.68
CA LYS A 261 26.44 7.79 6.26
C LYS A 261 27.33 6.55 6.18
N ASP A 262 26.75 5.37 6.10
CA ASP A 262 27.45 4.10 5.92
C ASP A 262 27.76 3.78 4.45
N GLY A 263 27.35 4.68 3.52
CA GLY A 263 27.54 4.52 2.09
C GLY A 263 26.61 3.48 1.44
N TYR A 264 25.59 2.99 2.17
CA TYR A 264 24.61 2.05 1.64
C TYR A 264 23.72 2.72 0.59
N ASP A 265 23.59 2.07 -0.55
CA ASP A 265 22.61 2.38 -1.58
C ASP A 265 21.76 1.15 -1.85
N SER A 266 20.45 1.31 -1.79
CA SER A 266 19.51 0.18 -1.88
C SER A 266 19.13 -0.19 -3.31
N ASN A 267 19.30 0.72 -4.27
CA ASN A 267 18.67 0.64 -5.60
C ASN A 267 17.12 0.51 -5.55
N LEU A 268 16.51 0.69 -4.39
CA LEU A 268 15.07 0.54 -4.17
C LEU A 268 14.36 1.86 -4.49
N ARG A 269 13.50 1.86 -5.50
CA ARG A 269 12.84 3.06 -5.96
C ARG A 269 11.81 3.63 -4.98
N SER A 270 11.03 2.77 -4.36
CA SER A 270 9.89 3.17 -3.52
C SER A 270 9.90 2.47 -2.17
N THR A 271 9.47 3.22 -1.15
CA THR A 271 9.20 2.72 0.19
C THR A 271 7.77 3.08 0.60
N MET A 272 7.28 2.49 1.70
CA MET A 272 5.93 2.72 2.21
C MET A 272 5.92 3.86 3.25
N ASP A 273 5.03 4.85 3.08
CA ASP A 273 4.95 6.05 3.93
C ASP A 273 4.12 5.82 5.21
N PHE A 274 4.57 4.89 6.05
CA PHE A 274 3.98 4.67 7.38
C PHE A 274 3.99 5.93 8.25
N PRO A 275 5.03 6.80 8.19
CA PRO A 275 5.01 8.04 8.96
C PRO A 275 3.84 8.95 8.59
N MET A 276 3.56 9.13 7.30
CA MET A 276 2.45 9.98 6.87
C MET A 276 1.10 9.32 7.13
N GLN A 277 0.97 7.99 6.97
CA GLN A 277 -0.24 7.25 7.31
C GLN A 277 -0.66 7.54 8.78
N LYS A 278 0.28 7.39 9.71
CA LYS A 278 0.07 7.73 11.12
C LYS A 278 -0.33 9.19 11.32
N ASN A 279 0.38 10.10 10.65
CA ASN A 279 0.10 11.54 10.75
C ASN A 279 -1.30 11.90 10.24
N ILE A 280 -1.80 11.25 9.18
CA ILE A 280 -3.16 11.45 8.67
C ILE A 280 -4.19 11.07 9.73
N VAL A 281 -4.06 9.88 10.32
CA VAL A 281 -5.00 9.41 11.34
C VAL A 281 -4.98 10.32 12.58
N GLU A 282 -3.80 10.65 13.09
CA GLU A 282 -3.65 11.55 14.23
C GLU A 282 -4.20 12.95 13.93
N ALA A 283 -3.85 13.51 12.76
CA ALA A 283 -4.30 14.83 12.35
C ALA A 283 -5.83 14.95 12.30
N LEU A 284 -6.53 13.92 11.87
CA LEU A 284 -7.99 13.92 11.75
C LEU A 284 -8.71 13.67 13.07
N LYS A 285 -8.14 12.82 13.94
CA LYS A 285 -8.75 12.47 15.23
C LYS A 285 -8.51 13.50 16.33
N GLU A 286 -7.34 14.12 16.34
CA GLU A 286 -6.94 15.03 17.41
C GLU A 286 -7.63 16.40 17.32
N GLU A 287 -7.84 17.03 18.46
CA GLU A 287 -8.24 18.44 18.51
C GLU A 287 -7.11 19.35 18.01
N GLU A 288 -7.47 20.49 17.42
CA GLU A 288 -6.50 21.52 17.00
C GLU A 288 -5.87 22.20 18.23
N LYS A 289 -4.65 21.79 18.55
CA LYS A 289 -3.83 22.32 19.65
C LYS A 289 -2.37 22.40 19.22
N TRP A 290 -1.51 22.95 20.08
CA TRP A 290 -0.06 22.92 19.87
C TRP A 290 0.42 21.47 19.67
N ASN A 291 1.08 21.18 18.55
CA ASN A 291 1.57 19.85 18.13
C ASN A 291 0.48 18.77 17.94
N LYS A 292 -0.79 19.16 17.73
CA LYS A 292 -1.91 18.24 17.50
C LYS A 292 -2.79 18.73 16.34
N GLY A 293 -3.56 17.81 15.78
CA GLY A 293 -4.43 18.11 14.66
C GLY A 293 -3.69 18.29 13.35
N PHE A 294 -4.13 19.18 12.49
CA PHE A 294 -3.59 19.36 11.14
C PHE A 294 -2.10 19.71 11.08
N VAL A 295 -1.49 20.17 12.16
CA VAL A 295 -0.03 20.38 12.21
C VAL A 295 0.73 19.07 11.93
N LYS A 296 0.16 17.90 12.25
CA LYS A 296 0.76 16.59 12.00
C LYS A 296 0.98 16.33 10.51
N ILE A 297 -0.03 16.59 9.69
CA ILE A 297 0.12 16.44 8.23
C ILE A 297 0.96 17.55 7.61
N TYR A 298 0.92 18.75 8.18
CA TYR A 298 1.77 19.87 7.73
C TYR A 298 3.24 19.57 7.96
N GLU A 299 3.64 19.19 9.18
CA GLU A 299 5.01 18.83 9.52
C GLU A 299 5.44 17.50 8.87
N GLY A 300 4.50 16.56 8.75
CA GLY A 300 4.74 15.29 8.06
C GLY A 300 5.16 15.49 6.61
N LEU A 301 4.47 16.37 5.87
CA LEU A 301 4.83 16.67 4.48
C LEU A 301 6.15 17.45 4.36
N ALA A 302 6.50 18.23 5.38
CA ALA A 302 7.79 18.90 5.43
C ALA A 302 8.99 17.93 5.47
N ASN A 303 8.79 16.68 5.90
CA ASN A 303 9.85 15.65 5.87
C ASN A 303 10.29 15.28 4.45
N ASP A 304 9.59 15.75 3.42
CA ASP A 304 9.96 15.54 2.00
C ASP A 304 11.36 16.06 1.66
N PHE A 305 11.90 17.00 2.45
CA PHE A 305 13.30 17.44 2.30
C PHE A 305 14.31 16.31 2.52
N HIS A 306 13.93 15.26 3.23
CA HIS A 306 14.80 14.12 3.56
C HIS A 306 14.77 13.02 2.48
N TYR A 307 13.62 12.84 1.82
CA TYR A 307 13.47 11.78 0.83
C TYR A 307 14.14 12.14 -0.50
N PRO A 308 14.97 11.25 -1.09
CA PRO A 308 15.55 11.47 -2.42
C PRO A 308 14.51 11.74 -3.50
N SER A 309 13.42 10.97 -3.48
CA SER A 309 12.30 11.13 -4.42
C SER A 309 10.94 10.99 -3.70
N PRO A 310 10.43 12.08 -3.11
CA PRO A 310 9.16 12.03 -2.38
C PRO A 310 7.97 11.52 -3.21
N LYS A 311 7.96 11.82 -4.52
CA LYS A 311 6.88 11.39 -5.43
C LYS A 311 6.83 9.87 -5.68
N ASP A 312 7.95 9.19 -5.45
CA ASP A 312 8.06 7.74 -5.65
C ASP A 312 7.75 6.94 -4.37
N ILE A 313 7.38 7.59 -3.27
CA ILE A 313 6.97 6.93 -2.04
C ILE A 313 5.50 6.51 -2.14
N MET A 314 5.18 5.30 -1.68
CA MET A 314 3.83 4.77 -1.65
C MET A 314 3.12 5.20 -0.38
N ILE A 315 2.03 5.98 -0.51
CA ILE A 315 1.17 6.40 0.59
C ILE A 315 -0.11 5.56 0.62
N PHE A 316 -0.61 5.25 1.80
CA PHE A 316 -1.80 4.42 1.99
C PHE A 316 -2.58 4.86 3.23
N PRO A 317 -3.91 4.64 3.28
CA PRO A 317 -4.71 4.89 4.47
C PRO A 317 -4.63 3.74 5.46
N ASP A 318 -4.59 2.53 4.95
CA ASP A 318 -4.56 1.25 5.63
C ASP A 318 -4.04 0.16 4.68
N ASN A 319 -3.85 -1.05 5.20
CA ASN A 319 -3.50 -2.23 4.44
C ASN A 319 -3.97 -3.50 5.17
N HIS A 320 -3.57 -4.67 4.69
CA HIS A 320 -3.94 -5.97 5.24
C HIS A 320 -3.36 -6.30 6.63
N ASP A 321 -2.46 -5.48 7.15
CA ASP A 321 -1.77 -5.69 8.44
C ASP A 321 -2.15 -4.67 9.52
N MET A 322 -3.00 -3.70 9.19
CA MET A 322 -3.47 -2.70 10.14
C MET A 322 -4.98 -2.52 10.07
N ASP A 323 -5.56 -1.98 11.14
CA ASP A 323 -6.98 -1.67 11.17
C ASP A 323 -7.40 -0.83 9.98
N ARG A 324 -8.60 -1.10 9.46
CA ARG A 324 -9.19 -0.34 8.37
C ARG A 324 -9.27 1.14 8.70
N ILE A 325 -9.02 2.01 7.73
CA ILE A 325 -9.02 3.47 7.97
C ILE A 325 -10.33 3.95 8.57
N HIS A 326 -11.47 3.37 8.17
CA HIS A 326 -12.77 3.71 8.72
C HIS A 326 -12.85 3.40 10.22
N THR A 327 -12.35 2.23 10.63
CA THR A 327 -12.19 1.85 12.05
C THR A 327 -11.24 2.80 12.78
N GLN A 328 -10.07 3.09 12.20
CA GLN A 328 -9.10 4.00 12.81
C GLN A 328 -9.67 5.41 13.04
N LEU A 329 -10.61 5.85 12.19
CA LEU A 329 -11.28 7.14 12.26
C LEU A 329 -12.64 7.11 13.01
N ASN A 330 -12.86 6.08 13.83
CA ASN A 330 -14.05 5.89 14.66
C ASN A 330 -15.36 5.81 13.85
N GLU A 331 -15.31 5.17 12.69
CA GLU A 331 -16.44 5.02 11.75
C GLU A 331 -17.08 6.36 11.31
N ASP A 332 -16.28 7.41 11.25
CA ASP A 332 -16.74 8.71 10.78
C ASP A 332 -16.51 8.81 9.25
N PRO A 333 -17.57 8.78 8.42
CA PRO A 333 -17.43 8.82 6.97
C PRO A 333 -16.90 10.17 6.46
N VAL A 334 -17.10 11.25 7.22
CA VAL A 334 -16.56 12.58 6.88
C VAL A 334 -15.04 12.60 7.05
N LEU A 335 -14.55 12.06 8.18
CA LEU A 335 -13.11 11.95 8.40
C LEU A 335 -12.46 11.00 7.39
N THR A 336 -13.14 9.90 7.02
CA THR A 336 -12.67 8.98 6.00
C THR A 336 -12.56 9.67 4.64
N LYS A 337 -13.58 10.43 4.21
CA LYS A 337 -13.53 11.26 2.99
C LYS A 337 -12.39 12.29 3.04
N MET A 338 -12.15 12.94 4.19
CA MET A 338 -11.05 13.89 4.37
C MET A 338 -9.67 13.22 4.26
N ALA A 339 -9.50 12.02 4.82
CA ALA A 339 -8.28 11.23 4.67
C ALA A 339 -8.00 10.92 3.20
N MET A 340 -9.01 10.46 2.46
CA MET A 340 -8.89 10.15 1.04
C MET A 340 -8.60 11.39 0.19
N ALA A 341 -9.26 12.52 0.48
CA ALA A 341 -8.99 13.78 -0.20
C ALA A 341 -7.52 14.20 -0.06
N TYR A 342 -6.98 14.14 1.16
CA TYR A 342 -5.59 14.46 1.41
C TYR A 342 -4.64 13.50 0.70
N LEU A 343 -4.82 12.21 0.93
CA LEU A 343 -3.98 11.15 0.38
C LEU A 343 -3.92 11.20 -1.17
N LEU A 344 -5.08 11.32 -1.83
CA LEU A 344 -5.18 11.26 -3.29
C LEU A 344 -4.80 12.60 -3.99
N THR A 345 -4.61 13.68 -3.25
CA THR A 345 -4.08 14.94 -3.78
C THR A 345 -2.58 15.12 -3.54
N LEU A 346 -1.95 14.26 -2.74
CA LEU A 346 -0.49 14.26 -2.53
C LEU A 346 0.27 13.83 -3.79
N PRO A 347 1.50 14.35 -3.99
CA PRO A 347 2.43 13.85 -5.01
C PRO A 347 3.10 12.55 -4.56
N ARG A 348 2.32 11.51 -4.38
CA ARG A 348 2.72 10.20 -3.90
C ARG A 348 2.14 9.13 -4.82
N ILE A 349 2.58 7.88 -4.68
CA ILE A 349 1.93 6.72 -5.26
C ILE A 349 0.87 6.25 -4.26
N PRO A 350 -0.43 6.50 -4.48
CA PRO A 350 -1.44 6.05 -3.53
C PRO A 350 -1.73 4.56 -3.68
N GLN A 351 -1.84 3.88 -2.55
CA GLN A 351 -2.39 2.53 -2.44
C GLN A 351 -3.70 2.60 -1.65
N LEU A 352 -4.72 1.95 -2.16
CA LEU A 352 -6.00 1.75 -1.48
C LEU A 352 -6.18 0.26 -1.16
N TYR A 353 -6.60 -0.04 0.03
CA TYR A 353 -6.99 -1.37 0.42
C TYR A 353 -8.44 -1.61 0.01
N TYR A 354 -8.76 -2.79 -0.57
CA TYR A 354 -10.11 -3.11 -1.02
C TYR A 354 -11.16 -2.87 0.07
N GLY A 355 -12.33 -2.40 -0.33
CA GLY A 355 -13.43 -2.11 0.59
C GLY A 355 -13.33 -0.75 1.31
N THR A 356 -12.23 -0.01 1.16
CA THR A 356 -12.16 1.38 1.62
C THR A 356 -13.21 2.25 0.93
N GLU A 357 -13.50 1.95 -0.34
CA GLU A 357 -14.51 2.62 -1.16
C GLU A 357 -15.95 2.41 -0.68
N ILE A 358 -16.18 1.41 0.15
CA ILE A 358 -17.51 1.12 0.72
C ILE A 358 -17.51 1.14 2.26
N LEU A 359 -16.53 1.81 2.86
CA LEU A 359 -16.41 1.97 4.32
C LEU A 359 -16.35 0.63 5.08
N MET A 360 -15.65 -0.38 4.55
CA MET A 360 -15.42 -1.61 5.32
C MET A 360 -14.64 -1.29 6.60
N GLU A 361 -15.00 -2.01 7.67
CA GLU A 361 -14.49 -1.79 9.02
C GLU A 361 -14.13 -3.11 9.72
N ASN A 362 -13.40 -3.03 10.82
CA ASN A 362 -13.07 -4.16 11.71
C ASN A 362 -13.24 -3.78 13.20
N THR A 363 -14.17 -2.88 13.49
CA THR A 363 -14.36 -2.25 14.81
C THR A 363 -14.78 -3.23 15.89
N THR A 364 -15.42 -4.34 15.53
CA THR A 364 -15.82 -5.38 16.50
C THR A 364 -14.64 -5.98 17.22
N LYS A 365 -13.46 -6.03 16.59
CA LYS A 365 -12.20 -6.49 17.20
C LYS A 365 -11.01 -5.85 16.50
N PRO A 366 -10.64 -4.61 16.87
CA PRO A 366 -9.46 -3.96 16.33
C PRO A 366 -8.20 -4.81 16.53
N GLY A 367 -7.31 -4.82 15.53
CA GLY A 367 -6.09 -5.62 15.51
C GLY A 367 -6.29 -7.09 15.17
N ASP A 368 -7.51 -7.54 14.88
CA ASP A 368 -7.75 -8.92 14.42
C ASP A 368 -7.49 -9.05 12.91
N HIS A 369 -6.43 -9.74 12.55
CA HIS A 369 -6.01 -9.90 11.15
C HIS A 369 -7.05 -10.58 10.26
N GLY A 370 -7.90 -11.44 10.81
CA GLY A 370 -9.00 -12.06 10.06
C GLY A 370 -10.10 -11.04 9.75
N LEU A 371 -10.48 -10.18 10.71
CA LEU A 371 -11.51 -9.18 10.51
C LEU A 371 -11.05 -8.02 9.62
N ILE A 372 -9.76 -7.70 9.61
CA ILE A 372 -9.18 -6.75 8.67
C ILE A 372 -9.36 -7.23 7.23
N ARG A 373 -9.41 -8.56 7.01
CA ARG A 373 -9.38 -9.24 5.71
C ARG A 373 -10.70 -9.92 5.36
N THR A 374 -11.83 -9.40 5.83
CA THR A 374 -13.16 -9.92 5.49
C THR A 374 -13.49 -9.79 4.00
N ASP A 375 -14.40 -10.61 3.52
CA ASP A 375 -14.80 -10.66 2.12
C ASP A 375 -15.36 -9.33 1.62
N PHE A 376 -15.02 -8.98 0.38
CA PHE A 376 -15.69 -7.89 -0.32
C PHE A 376 -17.13 -8.33 -0.65
N PRO A 377 -18.16 -7.53 -0.32
CA PRO A 377 -19.56 -7.94 -0.51
C PRO A 377 -19.93 -8.05 -2.00
N GLY A 378 -20.55 -9.16 -2.39
CA GLY A 378 -21.10 -9.35 -3.72
C GLY A 378 -20.34 -10.34 -4.60
N GLY A 379 -19.33 -11.03 -4.04
CA GLY A 379 -18.57 -12.07 -4.77
C GLY A 379 -19.24 -13.45 -4.78
N TRP A 380 -20.29 -13.67 -3.99
CA TRP A 380 -20.86 -15.01 -3.78
C TRP A 380 -22.38 -15.06 -4.03
N GLU A 381 -22.83 -16.22 -4.54
CA GLU A 381 -24.26 -16.50 -4.66
C GLU A 381 -24.97 -16.40 -3.31
N GLY A 382 -26.05 -15.64 -3.26
CA GLY A 382 -26.84 -15.41 -2.04
C GLY A 382 -26.40 -14.22 -1.20
N ASP A 383 -25.36 -13.47 -1.62
CA ASP A 383 -25.02 -12.22 -0.98
C ASP A 383 -26.19 -11.24 -1.04
N GLN A 384 -26.54 -10.68 0.13
CA GLN A 384 -27.61 -9.67 0.24
C GLN A 384 -27.12 -8.26 -0.14
N VAL A 385 -25.82 -8.07 -0.19
CA VAL A 385 -25.14 -6.83 -0.58
C VAL A 385 -24.16 -7.16 -1.69
N ASN A 386 -24.22 -6.40 -2.78
CA ASN A 386 -23.27 -6.50 -3.88
C ASN A 386 -22.66 -5.12 -4.17
N ALA A 387 -21.43 -4.93 -3.74
CA ALA A 387 -20.73 -3.66 -3.90
C ALA A 387 -20.28 -3.40 -5.35
N PHE A 388 -20.18 -4.43 -6.18
CA PHE A 388 -19.88 -4.25 -7.61
C PHE A 388 -21.06 -3.60 -8.37
N THR A 389 -22.29 -3.79 -7.90
CA THR A 389 -23.53 -3.27 -8.52
C THR A 389 -24.26 -2.25 -7.65
N GLU A 390 -23.71 -1.90 -6.48
CA GLU A 390 -24.31 -1.05 -5.45
C GLU A 390 -25.62 -1.60 -4.83
N GLU A 391 -26.02 -2.83 -5.17
CA GLU A 391 -27.23 -3.45 -4.63
C GLU A 391 -27.04 -3.75 -3.13
N GLY A 392 -27.98 -3.30 -2.30
CA GLY A 392 -27.94 -3.50 -0.85
C GLY A 392 -26.98 -2.59 -0.09
N LEU A 393 -26.12 -1.79 -0.75
CA LEU A 393 -25.31 -0.79 -0.09
C LEU A 393 -26.20 0.29 0.57
N ASN A 394 -25.82 0.73 1.77
CA ASN A 394 -26.47 1.87 2.41
C ASN A 394 -26.06 3.21 1.76
N VAL A 395 -26.69 4.31 2.20
CA VAL A 395 -26.47 5.64 1.60
C VAL A 395 -25.01 6.09 1.73
N GLU A 396 -24.40 5.92 2.92
CA GLU A 396 -23.03 6.37 3.18
C GLU A 396 -22.01 5.57 2.37
N GLN A 397 -22.24 4.26 2.20
CA GLN A 397 -21.39 3.40 1.37
C GLN A 397 -21.44 3.81 -0.10
N LYS A 398 -22.63 4.07 -0.66
CA LYS A 398 -22.78 4.56 -2.04
C LYS A 398 -22.12 5.93 -2.23
N GLU A 399 -22.33 6.84 -1.29
CA GLU A 399 -21.69 8.15 -1.32
C GLU A 399 -20.16 8.03 -1.28
N MET A 400 -19.60 7.13 -0.47
CA MET A 400 -18.15 6.94 -0.39
C MET A 400 -17.60 6.33 -1.67
N GLN A 401 -18.29 5.34 -2.25
CA GLN A 401 -17.90 4.71 -3.52
C GLN A 401 -17.89 5.74 -4.65
N HIS A 402 -18.94 6.55 -4.77
CA HIS A 402 -18.99 7.63 -5.75
C HIS A 402 -17.93 8.69 -5.50
N TYR A 403 -17.68 9.05 -4.23
CA TYR A 403 -16.65 10.01 -3.84
C TYR A 403 -15.26 9.54 -4.28
N LEU A 404 -14.90 8.30 -3.96
CA LEU A 404 -13.59 7.75 -4.36
C LEU A 404 -13.47 7.60 -5.86
N LYS A 405 -14.49 7.10 -6.55
CA LYS A 405 -14.50 7.00 -8.01
C LYS A 405 -14.26 8.37 -8.66
N THR A 406 -14.97 9.41 -8.24
CA THR A 406 -14.79 10.77 -8.75
C THR A 406 -13.37 11.26 -8.54
N LEU A 407 -12.83 11.08 -7.34
CA LEU A 407 -11.49 11.55 -6.99
C LEU A 407 -10.38 10.78 -7.72
N LEU A 408 -10.53 9.46 -7.87
CA LEU A 408 -9.58 8.62 -8.60
C LEU A 408 -9.57 8.93 -10.09
N GLN A 409 -10.75 9.08 -10.71
CA GLN A 409 -10.88 9.46 -12.12
C GLN A 409 -10.34 10.87 -12.39
N PHE A 410 -10.53 11.80 -11.45
CA PHE A 410 -9.93 13.12 -11.52
C PHE A 410 -8.41 13.04 -11.39
N ARG A 411 -7.90 12.34 -10.37
CA ARG A 411 -6.47 12.15 -10.18
C ARG A 411 -5.80 11.56 -11.43
N LYS A 412 -6.40 10.53 -12.03
CA LYS A 412 -5.88 9.86 -13.24
C LYS A 412 -5.59 10.85 -14.39
N LYS A 413 -6.31 11.98 -14.45
CA LYS A 413 -6.22 12.99 -15.51
C LYS A 413 -5.41 14.23 -15.12
N SER A 414 -5.32 14.55 -13.83
CA SER A 414 -4.72 15.79 -13.34
C SER A 414 -3.21 15.76 -13.37
N LYS A 415 -2.61 16.50 -14.27
CA LYS A 415 -1.15 16.68 -14.32
C LYS A 415 -0.63 17.47 -13.11
N ALA A 416 -1.41 18.43 -12.61
CA ALA A 416 -1.03 19.19 -11.43
C ALA A 416 -0.83 18.30 -10.20
N ILE A 417 -1.65 17.23 -10.01
CA ILE A 417 -1.44 16.29 -8.94
C ILE A 417 -0.14 15.49 -9.15
N HIS A 418 0.17 15.07 -10.35
CA HIS A 418 1.32 14.20 -10.62
C HIS A 418 2.64 14.96 -10.70
N GLU A 419 2.67 16.08 -11.40
CA GLU A 419 3.90 16.80 -11.80
C GLU A 419 4.01 18.19 -11.17
N GLY A 420 2.89 18.71 -10.63
CA GLY A 420 2.83 20.08 -10.13
C GLY A 420 3.64 20.30 -8.85
N LYS A 421 4.00 21.55 -8.61
CA LYS A 421 4.57 21.97 -7.33
C LYS A 421 3.54 21.85 -6.21
N THR A 422 3.99 21.39 -5.05
CA THR A 422 3.21 21.45 -3.81
C THR A 422 3.50 22.76 -3.11
N ILE A 423 2.46 23.49 -2.73
CA ILE A 423 2.53 24.64 -1.82
C ILE A 423 1.47 24.42 -0.77
N HIS A 424 1.86 24.40 0.51
CA HIS A 424 0.90 24.22 1.59
C HIS A 424 1.09 25.27 2.68
N PHE A 425 0.00 25.64 3.28
CA PHE A 425 -0.01 26.69 4.30
C PHE A 425 -0.18 26.08 5.68
N SER A 426 0.55 26.59 6.67
CA SER A 426 0.40 26.14 8.05
C SER A 426 -1.07 26.19 8.47
N PRO A 427 -1.58 25.17 9.18
CA PRO A 427 -2.98 25.14 9.61
C PRO A 427 -3.33 26.35 10.47
N LYS A 428 -4.54 26.85 10.29
CA LYS A 428 -5.06 27.97 11.11
C LYS A 428 -6.54 27.84 11.31
N ASN A 429 -7.00 28.02 12.55
CA ASN A 429 -8.42 27.98 12.91
C ASN A 429 -9.14 26.70 12.44
N GLY A 430 -8.50 25.53 12.58
CA GLY A 430 -9.07 24.25 12.17
C GLY A 430 -9.17 24.05 10.65
N VAL A 431 -8.45 24.84 9.86
CA VAL A 431 -8.42 24.74 8.39
C VAL A 431 -6.99 24.55 7.90
N TYR A 432 -6.80 23.60 6.97
CA TYR A 432 -5.54 23.36 6.28
C TYR A 432 -5.74 23.47 4.77
N LEU A 433 -4.79 24.10 4.07
CA LEU A 433 -4.79 24.24 2.62
C LEU A 433 -3.49 23.71 2.00
N MET A 434 -3.66 23.00 0.91
CA MET A 434 -2.58 22.56 0.03
C MET A 434 -2.96 22.83 -1.42
N PHE A 435 -1.98 23.32 -2.19
CA PHE A 435 -2.10 23.60 -3.62
C PHE A 435 -1.17 22.68 -4.41
N ARG A 436 -1.68 22.17 -5.51
CA ARG A 436 -0.89 21.53 -6.56
C ARG A 436 -0.94 22.44 -7.78
N VAL A 437 0.20 22.88 -8.28
CA VAL A 437 0.28 23.90 -9.33
C VAL A 437 1.18 23.43 -10.46
N LEU A 438 0.63 23.34 -11.66
CA LEU A 438 1.36 23.07 -12.89
C LEU A 438 0.88 24.04 -13.99
N ASN A 439 1.67 25.04 -14.31
CA ASN A 439 1.29 26.09 -15.26
C ASN A 439 -0.07 26.72 -14.87
N GLU A 440 -1.07 26.61 -15.72
CA GLU A 440 -2.43 27.13 -15.48
C GLU A 440 -3.32 26.17 -14.70
N GLU A 441 -2.93 24.90 -14.59
CA GLU A 441 -3.68 23.92 -13.81
C GLU A 441 -3.37 24.07 -12.33
N VAL A 442 -4.40 24.32 -11.55
CA VAL A 442 -4.31 24.43 -10.08
C VAL A 442 -5.35 23.51 -9.46
N VAL A 443 -4.92 22.71 -8.50
CA VAL A 443 -5.78 21.94 -7.62
C VAL A 443 -5.59 22.45 -6.20
N VAL A 444 -6.66 22.82 -5.54
CA VAL A 444 -6.68 23.32 -4.16
C VAL A 444 -7.40 22.32 -3.29
N LEU A 445 -6.69 21.74 -2.32
CA LEU A 445 -7.30 20.96 -1.25
C LEU A 445 -7.51 21.87 -0.03
N ILE A 446 -8.73 21.91 0.49
CA ILE A 446 -9.09 22.57 1.73
C ILE A 446 -9.69 21.53 2.68
N LEU A 447 -9.05 21.31 3.82
CA LEU A 447 -9.58 20.48 4.90
C LEU A 447 -10.08 21.40 6.03
N ASN A 448 -11.32 21.17 6.46
CA ASN A 448 -11.96 21.92 7.52
C ASN A 448 -12.46 20.98 8.63
N LYS A 449 -11.97 21.14 9.85
CA LYS A 449 -12.42 20.37 11.03
C LYS A 449 -13.52 21.06 11.85
N ASN A 450 -13.86 22.31 11.52
CA ASN A 450 -14.86 23.04 12.27
C ASN A 450 -16.27 22.48 12.03
N ALA A 451 -17.04 22.30 13.09
CA ALA A 451 -18.42 21.88 13.01
C ALA A 451 -19.33 22.99 12.46
N ASP A 452 -19.03 24.23 12.81
CA ASP A 452 -19.75 25.42 12.38
C ASP A 452 -19.14 26.01 11.10
N PRO A 453 -19.91 26.78 10.31
CA PRO A 453 -19.38 27.46 9.14
C PRO A 453 -18.22 28.42 9.49
N VAL A 454 -17.19 28.42 8.64
CA VAL A 454 -16.01 29.26 8.81
C VAL A 454 -15.80 30.12 7.57
N GLU A 455 -15.60 31.41 7.76
CA GLU A 455 -15.16 32.29 6.70
C GLU A 455 -13.64 32.23 6.55
N LEU A 456 -13.19 31.74 5.39
CA LEU A 456 -11.78 31.63 5.04
C LEU A 456 -11.36 32.87 4.25
N ASN A 457 -10.55 33.73 4.87
CA ASN A 457 -9.99 34.92 4.21
C ASN A 457 -8.88 34.52 3.23
N LEU A 458 -9.09 34.80 1.94
CA LEU A 458 -8.19 34.41 0.85
C LEU A 458 -6.97 35.32 0.70
N SER A 459 -6.94 36.48 1.37
CA SER A 459 -5.78 37.40 1.31
C SER A 459 -4.49 36.75 1.82
N ARG A 460 -4.60 35.74 2.66
CA ARG A 460 -3.45 34.93 3.14
C ARG A 460 -2.75 34.18 2.01
N PHE A 461 -3.45 33.86 0.94
CA PHE A 461 -2.99 32.98 -0.15
C PHE A 461 -2.65 33.76 -1.43
N LYS A 462 -2.39 35.09 -1.32
CA LYS A 462 -2.09 35.97 -2.47
C LYS A 462 -0.88 35.53 -3.30
N GLU A 463 0.09 34.86 -2.69
CA GLU A 463 1.24 34.30 -3.42
C GLU A 463 0.84 33.26 -4.48
N MET A 464 -0.37 32.67 -4.36
CA MET A 464 -0.88 31.72 -5.34
C MET A 464 -1.37 32.38 -6.64
N THR A 465 -1.45 33.70 -6.68
CA THR A 465 -1.87 34.50 -7.86
C THR A 465 -3.19 34.04 -8.49
N LEU A 466 -4.16 33.66 -7.64
CA LEU A 466 -5.47 33.16 -8.05
C LEU A 466 -6.56 34.23 -8.01
N GLU A 467 -6.24 35.50 -7.68
CA GLU A 467 -7.23 36.57 -7.54
C GLU A 467 -8.11 36.71 -8.81
N ASP A 468 -9.42 36.74 -8.58
CA ASP A 468 -10.47 36.77 -9.61
C ASP A 468 -10.54 35.52 -10.53
N ARG A 469 -9.73 34.47 -10.30
CA ARG A 469 -9.85 33.21 -11.03
C ARG A 469 -11.09 32.42 -10.59
N LYS A 470 -11.70 31.76 -11.57
CA LYS A 470 -12.78 30.80 -11.32
C LYS A 470 -12.17 29.44 -11.02
N LEU A 471 -12.61 28.85 -9.95
CA LEU A 471 -12.27 27.48 -9.55
C LEU A 471 -13.57 26.68 -9.44
N THR A 472 -13.58 25.45 -9.94
CA THR A 472 -14.74 24.58 -9.89
C THR A 472 -14.55 23.53 -8.81
N SER A 473 -15.56 23.34 -7.99
CA SER A 473 -15.59 22.27 -6.99
C SER A 473 -15.74 20.90 -7.67
N LEU A 474 -14.87 19.95 -7.29
CA LEU A 474 -14.76 18.65 -7.95
C LEU A 474 -16.04 17.81 -7.84
N PHE A 475 -16.77 17.92 -6.71
CA PHE A 475 -17.87 17.00 -6.40
C PHE A 475 -19.24 17.51 -6.77
N ASP A 476 -19.48 18.80 -6.67
CA ASP A 476 -20.78 19.43 -6.94
C ASP A 476 -20.78 20.34 -8.17
N GLY A 477 -19.60 20.62 -8.75
CA GLY A 477 -19.46 21.47 -9.92
C GLY A 477 -19.70 22.96 -9.67
N GLU A 478 -19.87 23.37 -8.40
CA GLU A 478 -20.05 24.77 -8.08
C GLU A 478 -18.80 25.58 -8.45
N THR A 479 -19.02 26.74 -9.08
CA THR A 479 -17.93 27.66 -9.42
C THR A 479 -17.75 28.72 -8.34
N ILE A 480 -16.54 28.79 -7.81
CA ILE A 480 -16.12 29.77 -6.80
C ILE A 480 -15.17 30.77 -7.47
N ILE A 481 -15.43 32.05 -7.28
CA ILE A 481 -14.46 33.10 -7.65
C ILE A 481 -13.49 33.26 -6.48
N TRP A 482 -12.20 33.08 -6.73
CA TRP A 482 -11.16 33.21 -5.70
C TRP A 482 -10.92 34.68 -5.38
N LYS A 483 -11.71 35.26 -4.48
CA LYS A 483 -11.65 36.67 -4.12
C LYS A 483 -12.12 36.88 -2.67
N ASP A 484 -11.45 37.78 -1.97
CA ASP A 484 -11.73 38.20 -0.60
C ASP A 484 -11.88 37.03 0.40
N SER A 485 -12.99 36.33 0.40
CA SER A 485 -13.24 35.17 1.27
C SER A 485 -14.15 34.13 0.63
N ILE A 486 -14.10 32.90 1.18
CA ILE A 486 -15.07 31.82 0.89
C ILE A 486 -15.63 31.28 2.21
N THR A 487 -16.88 30.87 2.20
CA THR A 487 -17.52 30.22 3.35
C THR A 487 -17.38 28.70 3.25
N LEU A 488 -16.72 28.09 4.22
CA LEU A 488 -16.66 26.64 4.40
C LEU A 488 -17.84 26.24 5.29
N SER A 489 -18.81 25.55 4.72
CA SER A 489 -20.11 25.32 5.34
C SER A 489 -20.07 24.42 6.59
N LYS A 490 -19.21 23.42 6.59
CA LYS A 490 -19.09 22.41 7.66
C LYS A 490 -17.78 21.65 7.60
N ARG A 491 -17.56 20.77 8.58
CA ARG A 491 -16.47 19.83 8.59
C ARG A 491 -16.45 19.00 7.30
N GLY A 492 -15.27 18.90 6.67
CA GLY A 492 -15.10 18.13 5.44
C GLY A 492 -13.89 18.54 4.63
N ALA A 493 -13.82 17.98 3.43
CA ALA A 493 -12.84 18.32 2.41
C ALA A 493 -13.52 19.02 1.25
N LEU A 494 -12.89 20.09 0.74
CA LEU A 494 -13.27 20.76 -0.50
C LEU A 494 -12.07 20.70 -1.45
N ILE A 495 -12.29 20.20 -2.65
CA ILE A 495 -11.27 20.19 -3.72
C ILE A 495 -11.76 21.09 -4.82
N LEU A 496 -10.97 22.13 -5.12
CA LEU A 496 -11.22 23.08 -6.19
C LEU A 496 -10.19 22.92 -7.31
N THR A 497 -10.61 23.06 -8.54
CA THR A 497 -9.72 22.96 -9.70
C THR A 497 -10.01 24.04 -10.72
N THR A 498 -8.95 24.43 -11.47
CA THR A 498 -9.09 25.33 -12.65
C THR A 498 -9.47 24.56 -13.92
N ASN A 499 -9.45 23.23 -13.91
CA ASN A 499 -9.87 22.41 -15.04
C ASN A 499 -11.41 22.28 -15.03
N GLU A 500 -12.01 22.44 -16.22
CA GLU A 500 -13.42 22.17 -16.45
C GLU A 500 -13.69 20.67 -16.59
#